data_33d2f5d684fdcb2edec404104be416a8
#
_entry.id   33d2f5d684fdcb2edec404104be416a8
#
_cell.length_a   1.000
_cell.length_b   1.000
_cell.length_c   1.000
_cell.angle_alpha   90.00
_cell.angle_beta   90.00
_cell.angle_gamma   90.00
#
_symmetry.space_group_name_H-M   'P 1'
#
loop_
_entity.id
_entity.type
_entity.pdbx_description
1 polymer ?
#
loop_
_entity_poly.entity_id
_entity_poly.type
_entity_poly.pdbx_seq_one_letter_code
_entity_poly.pdbx_strand_id
1 'polypeptide(L)'
;MKPLIHFAHANGVPSKVYQKLFDQLKDQYDIIYVAEIGTDKRYPITHGWTYLVDQIIDSIVQQSQGRKVIGLGHSLGSVLTLMAAYRRPELFSQVIMLDPPFIIGKASFAFHLA
;
A
#
# COMPACT_ATOMS: atom_id res chain seq x y z
N MET A 1 -14.02 15.73 -5.03
CA MET A 1 -12.80 15.31 -4.31
C MET A 1 -12.18 14.12 -5.06
N LYS A 2 -10.88 14.17 -5.29
CA LYS A 2 -10.19 13.07 -5.95
C LYS A 2 -10.19 11.82 -5.09
N PRO A 3 -10.23 10.62 -5.70
CA PRO A 3 -9.99 9.39 -4.92
C PRO A 3 -8.59 9.42 -4.28
N LEU A 4 -8.48 8.79 -3.12
CA LEU A 4 -7.23 8.74 -2.36
C LEU A 4 -6.54 7.39 -2.56
N ILE A 5 -5.29 7.43 -3.01
CA ILE A 5 -4.42 6.25 -3.10
C ILE A 5 -3.49 6.22 -1.90
N HIS A 6 -3.36 5.06 -1.27
CA HIS A 6 -2.26 4.77 -0.34
C HIS A 6 -1.31 3.79 -1.02
N PHE A 7 -0.04 4.18 -1.17
CA PHE A 7 0.97 3.39 -1.87
C PHE A 7 1.93 2.70 -0.90
N ALA A 8 2.18 1.40 -1.15
CA ALA A 8 3.17 0.59 -0.42
C ALA A 8 4.20 0.03 -1.40
N HIS A 9 5.47 0.35 -1.15
CA HIS A 9 6.57 0.06 -2.07
C HIS A 9 7.09 -1.38 -1.96
N ALA A 10 7.91 -1.79 -2.95
CA ALA A 10 8.61 -3.07 -2.95
C ALA A 10 9.75 -3.08 -1.91
N ASN A 11 10.13 -4.28 -1.50
CA ASN A 11 11.22 -4.46 -0.55
C ASN A 11 12.51 -3.78 -1.06
N GLY A 12 13.08 -2.92 -0.23
CA GLY A 12 14.32 -2.23 -0.54
C GLY A 12 14.20 -1.09 -1.56
N VAL A 13 12.99 -0.74 -1.99
CA VAL A 13 12.76 0.32 -2.97
C VAL A 13 11.87 1.39 -2.36
N PRO A 14 12.46 2.40 -1.68
CA PRO A 14 11.66 3.42 -0.98
C PRO A 14 10.68 4.15 -1.90
N SER A 15 9.61 4.69 -1.31
CA SER A 15 8.54 5.35 -2.07
C SER A 15 9.04 6.48 -2.97
N LYS A 16 10.11 7.19 -2.59
CA LYS A 16 10.68 8.27 -3.43
C LYS A 16 11.11 7.80 -4.82
N VAL A 17 11.41 6.51 -4.99
CA VAL A 17 11.82 5.95 -6.29
C VAL A 17 10.64 5.90 -7.27
N TYR A 18 9.41 5.95 -6.75
CA TYR A 18 8.20 5.85 -7.56
C TYR A 18 7.67 7.22 -7.99
N GLN A 19 8.50 8.27 -7.94
CA GLN A 19 8.06 9.65 -8.21
C GLN A 19 7.41 9.80 -9.60
N LYS A 20 7.92 9.10 -10.60
CA LYS A 20 7.32 9.15 -11.94
C LYS A 20 5.89 8.62 -11.94
N LEU A 21 5.64 7.54 -11.21
CA LEU A 21 4.29 6.99 -11.07
C LEU A 21 3.37 8.01 -10.37
N PHE A 22 3.83 8.60 -9.28
CA PHE A 22 3.05 9.61 -8.56
C PHE A 22 2.75 10.81 -9.45
N ASP A 23 3.73 11.27 -10.23
CA ASP A 23 3.55 12.41 -11.14
C ASP A 23 2.49 12.14 -12.21
N GLN A 24 2.37 10.89 -12.64
CA GLN A 24 1.35 10.50 -13.62
C GLN A 24 -0.04 10.39 -13.02
N LEU A 25 -0.13 10.15 -11.71
CA LEU A 25 -1.41 9.92 -11.03
C LEU A 25 -1.96 11.16 -10.33
N LYS A 26 -1.11 12.11 -9.98
CA LYS A 26 -1.47 13.22 -9.08
C LYS A 26 -2.57 14.14 -9.61
N ASP A 27 -2.78 14.19 -10.91
CA ASP A 27 -3.83 15.04 -11.48
C ASP A 27 -5.23 14.47 -11.21
N GLN A 28 -5.34 13.15 -11.06
CA GLN A 28 -6.61 12.45 -10.89
C GLN A 28 -6.78 11.82 -9.51
N TYR A 29 -5.71 11.69 -8.74
CA TYR A 29 -5.72 11.04 -7.43
C TYR A 29 -4.94 11.86 -6.41
N ASP A 30 -5.42 11.86 -5.17
CA ASP A 30 -4.58 12.23 -4.03
C ASP A 30 -3.74 11.03 -3.63
N ILE A 31 -2.50 11.24 -3.24
CA ILE A 31 -1.58 10.13 -2.96
C ILE A 31 -0.96 10.33 -1.57
N ILE A 32 -1.06 9.30 -0.75
CA ILE A 32 -0.34 9.15 0.51
C ILE A 32 0.45 7.85 0.46
N TYR A 33 1.49 7.73 1.29
CA TYR A 33 2.35 6.56 1.24
C TYR A 33 3.15 6.39 2.51
N VAL A 34 3.71 5.18 2.69
CA VAL A 34 4.78 4.94 3.66
C VAL A 34 6.11 5.26 2.96
N ALA A 35 6.92 6.14 3.52
CA ALA A 35 8.20 6.52 2.91
C ALA A 35 9.14 5.32 2.77
N GLU A 36 9.33 4.56 3.85
CA GLU A 36 10.15 3.36 3.86
C GLU A 36 9.52 2.25 4.70
N ILE A 37 9.35 1.08 4.10
CA ILE A 37 8.87 -0.13 4.76
C ILE A 37 10.10 -1.01 5.07
N GLY A 38 10.18 -1.52 6.31
CA GLY A 38 11.22 -2.45 6.70
C GLY A 38 12.41 -1.84 7.40
N THR A 39 12.45 -0.52 7.56
CA THR A 39 13.55 0.20 8.23
C THR A 39 13.12 0.91 9.51
N ASP A 40 11.82 0.99 9.78
CA ASP A 40 11.30 1.66 10.98
C ASP A 40 11.33 0.69 12.15
N LYS A 41 12.06 1.05 13.19
CA LYS A 41 12.23 0.20 14.39
C LYS A 41 10.94 -0.07 15.15
N ARG A 42 9.92 0.78 14.97
CA ARG A 42 8.59 0.55 15.57
C ARG A 42 7.86 -0.62 14.92
N TYR A 43 8.28 -1.01 13.73
CA TYR A 43 7.65 -2.07 12.96
C TYR A 43 8.71 -3.08 12.51
N PRO A 44 9.19 -3.95 13.43
CA PRO A 44 10.28 -4.88 13.10
C PRO A 44 9.83 -5.96 12.12
N ILE A 45 10.79 -6.45 11.33
CA ILE A 45 10.55 -7.57 10.43
C ILE A 45 10.54 -8.85 11.26
N THR A 46 9.43 -9.58 11.20
CA THR A 46 9.24 -10.84 11.91
C THR A 46 8.57 -11.86 10.98
N HIS A 47 8.35 -13.06 11.48
CA HIS A 47 7.58 -14.06 10.75
C HIS A 47 6.16 -13.53 10.49
N GLY A 48 5.67 -13.71 9.26
CA GLY A 48 4.32 -13.31 8.89
C GLY A 48 4.11 -11.82 8.68
N TRP A 49 5.14 -10.99 8.84
CA TRP A 49 5.13 -9.55 8.57
C TRP A 49 4.08 -8.76 9.34
N THR A 50 3.66 -9.24 10.49
CA THR A 50 2.58 -8.61 11.27
C THR A 50 2.81 -7.12 11.52
N TYR A 51 4.03 -6.76 11.93
CA TYR A 51 4.35 -5.36 12.24
C TYR A 51 4.45 -4.48 10.99
N LEU A 52 4.85 -5.05 9.86
CA LEU A 52 4.86 -4.31 8.60
C LEU A 52 3.43 -4.03 8.13
N VAL A 53 2.51 -4.95 8.35
CA VAL A 53 1.08 -4.74 8.11
C VAL A 53 0.54 -3.64 9.02
N ASP A 54 0.94 -3.64 10.29
CA ASP A 54 0.59 -2.57 11.24
C ASP A 54 1.06 -1.22 10.73
N GLN A 55 2.27 -1.15 10.14
CA GLN A 55 2.79 0.09 9.56
C GLN A 55 1.90 0.62 8.45
N ILE A 56 1.41 -0.26 7.56
CA ILE A 56 0.49 0.13 6.50
C ILE A 56 -0.81 0.68 7.09
N ILE A 57 -1.38 -0.03 8.07
CA ILE A 57 -2.63 0.39 8.70
C ILE A 57 -2.47 1.75 9.39
N ASP A 58 -1.41 1.91 10.19
CA ASP A 58 -1.15 3.15 10.91
C ASP A 58 -0.94 4.33 9.94
N SER A 59 -0.23 4.09 8.85
CA SER A 59 -0.01 5.08 7.80
C SER A 59 -1.34 5.57 7.20
N ILE A 60 -2.24 4.64 6.90
CA ILE A 60 -3.56 4.98 6.35
C ILE A 60 -4.36 5.77 7.39
N VAL A 61 -4.43 5.29 8.62
CA VAL A 61 -5.21 5.95 9.68
C VAL A 61 -4.71 7.37 9.93
N GLN A 62 -3.39 7.56 9.94
CA GLN A 62 -2.79 8.88 10.23
C GLN A 62 -2.95 9.86 9.08
N GLN A 63 -2.91 9.39 7.83
CA GLN A 63 -2.83 10.29 6.67
C GLN A 63 -4.14 10.45 5.91
N SER A 64 -5.07 9.50 6.02
CA SER A 64 -6.28 9.50 5.20
C SER A 64 -7.36 10.47 5.68
N GLN A 65 -7.28 10.92 6.92
CA GLN A 65 -8.30 11.79 7.52
C GLN A 65 -9.71 11.20 7.45
N GLY A 66 -9.81 9.91 7.70
CA GLY A 66 -11.09 9.18 7.69
C GLY A 66 -11.59 8.78 6.31
N ARG A 67 -10.87 9.11 5.24
CA ARG A 67 -11.24 8.70 3.88
C ARG A 67 -10.84 7.25 3.64
N LYS A 68 -11.68 6.55 2.90
CA LYS A 68 -11.27 5.24 2.37
C LYS A 68 -10.21 5.40 1.30
N VAL A 69 -9.29 4.45 1.24
CA VAL A 69 -8.19 4.49 0.28
C VAL A 69 -8.33 3.40 -0.78
N ILE A 70 -7.79 3.69 -1.96
CA ILE A 70 -7.40 2.66 -2.92
C ILE A 70 -6.00 2.22 -2.48
N GLY A 71 -5.87 1.00 -1.98
CA GLY A 71 -4.57 0.45 -1.60
C GLY A 71 -3.83 0.01 -2.84
N LEU A 72 -2.72 0.68 -3.16
CA LEU A 72 -1.87 0.35 -4.31
C LEU A 72 -0.53 -0.13 -3.78
N GLY A 73 -0.16 -1.35 -4.10
CA GLY A 73 1.11 -1.92 -3.65
C GLY A 73 1.90 -2.55 -4.78
N HIS A 74 3.23 -2.50 -4.67
CA HIS A 74 4.13 -3.13 -5.63
C HIS A 74 4.92 -4.23 -4.94
N SER A 75 4.92 -5.44 -5.52
CA SER A 75 5.65 -6.62 -5.02
C SER A 75 5.30 -6.90 -3.55
N LEU A 76 6.25 -6.88 -2.62
CA LEU A 76 5.98 -7.08 -1.19
C LEU A 76 4.93 -6.10 -0.67
N GLY A 77 4.99 -4.84 -1.09
CA GLY A 77 4.00 -3.83 -0.70
C GLY A 77 2.57 -4.23 -1.08
N SER A 78 2.39 -4.95 -2.20
CA SER A 78 1.07 -5.43 -2.60
C SER A 78 0.53 -6.48 -1.64
N VAL A 79 1.38 -7.39 -1.17
CA VAL A 79 0.99 -8.42 -0.20
C VAL A 79 0.64 -7.78 1.14
N LEU A 80 1.47 -6.84 1.61
CA LEU A 80 1.21 -6.15 2.88
C LEU A 80 -0.10 -5.35 2.82
N THR A 81 -0.37 -4.70 1.69
CA THR A 81 -1.61 -3.97 1.47
C THR A 81 -2.83 -4.89 1.50
N LEU A 82 -2.73 -6.05 0.84
CA LEU A 82 -3.82 -7.03 0.87
C LEU A 82 -4.07 -7.55 2.29
N MET A 83 -3.00 -7.85 3.04
CA MET A 83 -3.13 -8.28 4.43
C MET A 83 -3.74 -7.18 5.30
N ALA A 84 -3.37 -5.92 5.08
CA ALA A 84 -3.96 -4.78 5.78
C ALA A 84 -5.47 -4.67 5.48
N ALA A 85 -5.86 -4.83 4.22
CA ALA A 85 -7.25 -4.80 3.82
C ALA A 85 -8.06 -5.97 4.41
N TYR A 86 -7.43 -7.12 4.54
CA TYR A 86 -8.07 -8.26 5.19
C TYR A 86 -8.34 -7.98 6.68
N ARG A 87 -7.39 -7.34 7.36
CA ARG A 87 -7.53 -7.02 8.79
C ARG A 87 -8.45 -5.83 9.05
N ARG A 88 -8.43 -4.83 8.19
CA ARG A 88 -9.18 -3.58 8.34
C ARG A 88 -9.88 -3.20 7.02
N PRO A 89 -10.86 -4.01 6.58
CA PRO A 89 -11.50 -3.78 5.27
C PRO A 89 -12.21 -2.44 5.17
N GLU A 90 -12.65 -1.88 6.31
CA GLU A 90 -13.34 -0.59 6.32
C GLU A 90 -12.46 0.59 5.89
N LEU A 91 -11.13 0.42 5.91
CA LEU A 91 -10.20 1.48 5.50
C LEU A 91 -10.05 1.58 3.96
N PHE A 92 -10.49 0.57 3.23
CA PHE A 92 -10.20 0.44 1.80
C PHE A 92 -11.47 0.46 0.97
N SER A 93 -11.41 1.08 -0.22
CA SER A 93 -12.43 0.93 -1.26
C SER A 93 -12.02 -0.12 -2.29
N GLN A 94 -10.71 -0.30 -2.47
CA GLN A 94 -10.16 -1.16 -3.50
C GLN A 94 -8.71 -1.49 -3.16
N VAL A 95 -8.23 -2.65 -3.57
CA VAL A 95 -6.81 -3.02 -3.51
C VAL A 95 -6.33 -3.33 -4.92
N ILE A 96 -5.23 -2.71 -5.32
CA ILE A 96 -4.56 -2.97 -6.60
C ILE A 96 -3.17 -3.49 -6.30
N MET A 97 -2.88 -4.69 -6.78
CA MET A 97 -1.61 -5.37 -6.55
C MET A 97 -0.82 -5.38 -7.85
N LEU A 98 0.34 -4.71 -7.83
CA LEU A 98 1.25 -4.66 -8.96
C LEU A 98 2.36 -5.69 -8.75
N ASP A 99 2.45 -6.65 -9.67
CA ASP A 99 3.53 -7.65 -9.68
C ASP A 99 3.68 -8.39 -8.34
N PRO A 100 2.60 -8.97 -7.79
CA PRO A 100 2.69 -9.64 -6.48
C PRO A 100 3.60 -10.87 -6.56
N PRO A 101 4.43 -11.11 -5.52
CA PRO A 101 5.48 -12.13 -5.58
C PRO A 101 4.99 -13.58 -5.60
N PHE A 102 3.72 -13.82 -5.26
CA PHE A 102 3.16 -15.18 -5.29
C PHE A 102 2.52 -15.53 -6.63
N ILE A 103 2.61 -14.65 -7.63
CA ILE A 103 2.09 -14.86 -8.98
C ILE A 103 3.28 -15.06 -9.93
N ILE A 104 3.24 -16.09 -10.77
CA ILE A 104 4.26 -16.33 -11.79
C ILE A 104 4.02 -15.38 -12.95
N GLY A 105 5.08 -14.66 -13.35
CA GLY A 105 5.01 -13.68 -14.43
C GLY A 105 4.57 -12.32 -13.92
N LYS A 106 4.45 -11.35 -14.84
CA LYS A 106 4.06 -9.99 -14.51
C LYS A 106 2.54 -9.88 -14.60
N ALA A 107 1.90 -9.86 -13.45
CA ALA A 107 0.45 -9.73 -13.35
C ALA A 107 0.08 -8.63 -12.38
N SER A 108 -1.06 -8.01 -12.65
CA SER A 108 -1.66 -7.02 -11.75
C SER A 108 -3.09 -7.44 -11.47
N PHE A 109 -3.50 -7.34 -10.21
CA PHE A 109 -4.84 -7.70 -9.79
C PHE A 109 -5.47 -6.55 -9.04
N ALA A 110 -6.75 -6.32 -9.29
CA ALA A 110 -7.55 -5.35 -8.58
C ALA A 110 -8.72 -6.05 -7.90
N PHE A 111 -8.92 -5.76 -6.62
CA PHE A 111 -10.00 -6.31 -5.83
C PHE A 111 -10.83 -5.17 -5.25
N HIS A 112 -12.15 -5.27 -5.41
CA HIS A 112 -13.09 -4.32 -4.83
C HIS A 112 -13.58 -4.87 -3.49
N LEU A 113 -13.54 -4.02 -2.47
CA LEU A 113 -14.00 -4.37 -1.13
C LEU A 113 -15.35 -3.72 -0.90
N ALA A 114 -16.29 -4.53 -0.55
CA ALA A 114 -17.66 -4.05 -0.29
C ALA A 114 -17.73 -3.26 1.03
#